data_a24d124c88f405667f8c932a48efdf41
#
_entry.id   a24d124c88f405667f8c932a48efdf41
#
_cell.length_a   1.000
_cell.length_b   1.000
_cell.length_c   1.000
_cell.angle_alpha   90.00
_cell.angle_beta   90.00
_cell.angle_gamma   90.00
#
_symmetry.space_group_name_H-M   'P 1'
#
loop_
_entity.id
_entity.type
_entity.pdbx_description
1 polymer ?
#
loop_
_entity_poly.entity_id
_entity_poly.type
_entity_poly.pdbx_seq_one_letter_code
_entity_poly.pdbx_strand_id
1 'polypeptide(L)'
;MTGSTNQSRPKAVFFGTPDFAVSTLEALLSPGSPVDVVLAVTQPDRPVGRSQIRSPSPVKATAIAHGVPVRQPLALRRPSTVASIASEGASVGIVVAYGRILPADLLDAFPLGCLNVHGSVLPRWRGAWPIGAAIRAGDAQTGVSTVWVEVTFSGDPKEFGW
;
A
#
# COMPACT_ATOMS: atom_id res chain seq x y z
N MET A 1 15.08 -37.28 10.30
CA MET A 1 15.53 -36.37 9.20
C MET A 1 14.40 -35.43 8.90
N THR A 2 14.35 -34.27 9.59
CA THR A 2 13.36 -33.24 9.35
C THR A 2 13.89 -32.33 8.27
N GLY A 3 13.42 -32.52 7.04
CA GLY A 3 13.73 -31.65 5.92
C GLY A 3 13.13 -30.27 6.17
N SER A 4 14.00 -29.33 6.56
CA SER A 4 13.66 -27.91 6.55
C SER A 4 13.49 -27.49 5.08
N THR A 5 12.27 -27.49 4.60
CA THR A 5 11.94 -26.84 3.33
C THR A 5 12.23 -25.35 3.52
N ASN A 6 13.36 -24.93 2.99
CA ASN A 6 13.69 -23.51 2.85
C ASN A 6 12.72 -22.91 1.80
N GLN A 7 11.45 -22.71 2.21
CA GLN A 7 10.47 -22.00 1.37
C GLN A 7 10.91 -20.54 1.37
N SER A 8 11.36 -20.08 0.21
CA SER A 8 11.62 -18.65 -0.02
C SER A 8 10.36 -17.87 0.33
N ARG A 9 10.52 -16.79 1.12
CA ARG A 9 9.42 -15.93 1.49
C ARG A 9 8.74 -15.37 0.22
N PRO A 10 7.40 -15.26 0.20
CA PRO A 10 6.72 -14.65 -0.93
C PRO A 10 7.18 -13.20 -1.11
N LYS A 11 7.44 -12.82 -2.36
CA LYS A 11 7.77 -11.44 -2.71
C LYS A 11 6.54 -10.55 -2.61
N ALA A 12 6.70 -9.34 -2.09
CA ALA A 12 5.65 -8.36 -1.95
C ALA A 12 5.99 -7.04 -2.64
N VAL A 13 4.98 -6.40 -3.24
CA VAL A 13 5.03 -4.99 -3.62
C VAL A 13 4.25 -4.19 -2.57
N PHE A 14 4.89 -3.16 -2.03
CA PHE A 14 4.27 -2.27 -1.04
C PHE A 14 3.76 -1.00 -1.72
N PHE A 15 2.50 -0.67 -1.52
CA PHE A 15 1.86 0.55 -1.99
C PHE A 15 1.53 1.45 -0.80
N GLY A 16 2.19 2.59 -0.69
CA GLY A 16 1.94 3.52 0.42
C GLY A 16 2.53 4.90 0.16
N THR A 17 2.10 5.90 0.94
CA THR A 17 2.59 7.28 0.75
C THR A 17 2.89 7.99 2.06
N PRO A 18 1.93 8.21 3.02
CA PRO A 18 2.13 9.03 4.21
C PRO A 18 2.81 8.27 5.35
N ASP A 19 3.10 8.99 6.44
CA ASP A 19 3.69 8.45 7.67
C ASP A 19 2.93 7.25 8.23
N PHE A 20 1.60 7.24 8.13
CA PHE A 20 0.78 6.11 8.56
C PHE A 20 1.19 4.78 7.93
N ALA A 21 1.72 4.82 6.71
CA ALA A 21 2.17 3.62 6.00
C ALA A 21 3.58 3.16 6.40
N VAL A 22 4.37 4.03 7.02
CA VAL A 22 5.78 3.75 7.34
C VAL A 22 5.92 2.61 8.35
N SER A 23 5.14 2.62 9.42
CA SER A 23 5.23 1.58 10.47
C SER A 23 4.97 0.17 9.92
N THR A 24 4.02 0.05 8.98
CA THR A 24 3.76 -1.23 8.31
C THR A 24 4.93 -1.62 7.40
N LEU A 25 5.49 -0.67 6.64
CA LEU A 25 6.64 -0.94 5.78
C LEU A 25 7.85 -1.39 6.61
N GLU A 26 8.18 -0.71 7.69
CA GLU A 26 9.28 -1.07 8.59
C GLU A 26 9.10 -2.45 9.20
N ALA A 27 7.87 -2.79 9.63
CA ALA A 27 7.56 -4.12 10.14
C ALA A 27 7.80 -5.21 9.08
N LEU A 28 7.45 -4.93 7.81
CA LEU A 28 7.68 -5.86 6.70
C LEU A 28 9.14 -5.94 6.27
N LEU A 29 9.95 -4.93 6.55
CA LEU A 29 11.40 -4.90 6.29
C LEU A 29 12.23 -5.44 7.45
N SER A 30 11.60 -5.72 8.60
CA SER A 30 12.30 -6.22 9.78
C SER A 30 12.73 -7.69 9.63
N PRO A 31 13.77 -8.12 10.37
CA PRO A 31 14.12 -9.54 10.47
C PRO A 31 12.90 -10.37 10.94
N GLY A 32 12.61 -11.46 10.25
CA GLY A 32 11.45 -12.31 10.59
C GLY A 32 10.14 -11.93 9.88
N SER A 33 10.15 -10.92 9.02
CA SER A 33 9.02 -10.63 8.12
C SER A 33 8.57 -11.89 7.36
N PRO A 34 7.26 -12.13 7.20
CA PRO A 34 6.76 -13.26 6.43
C PRO A 34 6.90 -13.08 4.92
N VAL A 35 7.28 -11.90 4.46
CA VAL A 35 7.42 -11.56 3.04
C VAL A 35 8.73 -10.83 2.77
N ASP A 36 9.18 -10.83 1.51
CA ASP A 36 10.28 -10.02 1.01
C ASP A 36 9.71 -8.85 0.21
N VAL A 37 9.86 -7.62 0.71
CA VAL A 37 9.43 -6.41 -0.02
C VAL A 37 10.45 -6.11 -1.11
N VAL A 38 10.06 -6.36 -2.36
CA VAL A 38 10.95 -6.19 -3.53
C VAL A 38 10.78 -4.84 -4.22
N LEU A 39 9.68 -4.14 -3.97
CA LEU A 39 9.38 -2.84 -4.56
C LEU A 39 8.47 -2.04 -3.63
N ALA A 40 8.74 -0.74 -3.47
CA ALA A 40 7.82 0.22 -2.90
C ALA A 40 7.27 1.14 -4.01
N VAL A 41 5.95 1.24 -4.06
CA VAL A 41 5.23 2.13 -4.98
C VAL A 41 4.60 3.25 -4.16
N THR A 42 4.98 4.48 -4.43
CA THR A 42 4.48 5.67 -3.73
C THR A 42 4.05 6.75 -4.71
N GLN A 43 3.30 7.73 -4.24
CA GLN A 43 2.92 8.86 -5.08
C GLN A 43 4.14 9.71 -5.43
N PRO A 44 4.13 10.42 -6.57
CA PRO A 44 5.18 11.36 -6.94
C PRO A 44 5.42 12.40 -5.86
N ASP A 45 6.68 12.84 -5.73
CA ASP A 45 7.07 13.87 -4.80
C ASP A 45 6.25 15.15 -5.04
N ARG A 46 5.72 15.72 -3.97
CA ARG A 46 4.91 16.93 -4.02
C ARG A 46 5.60 18.07 -3.29
N PRO A 47 5.34 19.31 -3.70
CA PRO A 47 5.76 20.47 -2.92
C PRO A 47 5.13 20.42 -1.53
N VAL A 48 5.95 20.67 -0.49
CA VAL A 48 5.52 20.66 0.92
C VAL A 48 5.81 22.00 1.57
N GLY A 49 4.86 22.46 2.37
CA GLY A 49 4.99 23.69 3.16
C GLY A 49 5.05 24.98 2.32
N ARG A 50 5.43 26.07 2.97
CA ARG A 50 5.51 27.41 2.34
C ARG A 50 6.65 27.53 1.31
N SER A 51 7.72 26.77 1.47
CA SER A 51 8.90 26.78 0.59
C SER A 51 8.67 26.11 -0.76
N GLN A 52 7.55 25.37 -0.92
CA GLN A 52 7.21 24.63 -2.15
C GLN A 52 8.35 23.70 -2.64
N ILE A 53 9.22 23.26 -1.74
CA ILE A 53 10.30 22.32 -2.04
C ILE A 53 9.66 20.94 -2.18
N ARG A 54 9.98 20.23 -3.28
CA ARG A 54 9.55 18.86 -3.47
C ARG A 54 10.28 17.95 -2.48
N SER A 55 9.51 17.33 -1.60
CA SER A 55 10.04 16.39 -0.61
C SER A 55 9.62 14.97 -0.95
N PRO A 56 10.49 13.98 -0.71
CA PRO A 56 10.09 12.59 -0.84
C PRO A 56 8.95 12.27 0.12
N SER A 57 8.08 11.34 -0.28
CA SER A 57 7.10 10.81 0.66
C SER A 57 7.79 10.05 1.79
N PRO A 58 7.20 9.95 2.99
CA PRO A 58 7.74 9.15 4.09
C PRO A 58 8.05 7.71 3.68
N VAL A 59 7.16 7.06 2.95
CA VAL A 59 7.38 5.71 2.41
C VAL A 59 8.58 5.65 1.47
N LYS A 60 8.77 6.67 0.59
CA LYS A 60 9.94 6.73 -0.28
C LYS A 60 11.24 6.82 0.53
N ALA A 61 11.27 7.71 1.51
CA ALA A 61 12.45 7.91 2.36
C ALA A 61 12.82 6.60 3.10
N THR A 62 11.84 5.94 3.70
CA THR A 62 12.02 4.66 4.39
C THR A 62 12.50 3.56 3.45
N ALA A 63 11.87 3.40 2.29
CA ALA A 63 12.24 2.39 1.32
C ALA A 63 13.70 2.56 0.86
N ILE A 64 14.11 3.78 0.53
CA ILE A 64 15.49 4.09 0.12
C ILE A 64 16.48 3.78 1.25
N ALA A 65 16.16 4.15 2.49
CA ALA A 65 17.02 3.88 3.65
C ALA A 65 17.26 2.37 3.88
N HIS A 66 16.32 1.53 3.46
CA HIS A 66 16.41 0.07 3.56
C HIS A 66 16.85 -0.60 2.25
N GLY A 67 17.25 0.16 1.23
CA GLY A 67 17.72 -0.39 -0.04
C GLY A 67 16.61 -0.99 -0.93
N VAL A 68 15.34 -0.68 -0.65
CA VAL A 68 14.20 -1.15 -1.45
C VAL A 68 14.02 -0.25 -2.66
N PRO A 69 13.94 -0.79 -3.89
CA PRO A 69 13.60 -0.02 -5.08
C PRO A 69 12.28 0.74 -4.93
N VAL A 70 12.23 1.95 -5.50
CA VAL A 70 11.04 2.82 -5.42
C VAL A 70 10.55 3.17 -6.82
N ARG A 71 9.24 3.10 -7.03
CA ARG A 71 8.57 3.64 -8.23
C ARG A 71 7.50 4.66 -7.85
N GLN A 72 7.40 5.71 -8.67
CA GLN A 72 6.46 6.81 -8.49
C GLN A 72 5.66 7.04 -9.79
N PRO A 73 4.79 6.09 -10.19
CA PRO A 73 4.07 6.19 -11.45
C PRO A 73 3.06 7.35 -11.43
N LEU A 74 3.04 8.13 -12.51
CA LEU A 74 2.04 9.19 -12.70
C LEU A 74 0.65 8.62 -12.98
N ALA A 75 0.58 7.46 -13.62
CA ALA A 75 -0.67 6.78 -13.95
C ALA A 75 -0.54 5.26 -13.78
N LEU A 76 -1.27 4.70 -12.82
CA LEU A 76 -1.29 3.24 -12.58
C LEU A 76 -1.99 2.46 -13.69
N ARG A 77 -2.96 3.07 -14.37
CA ARG A 77 -3.76 2.41 -15.42
C ARG A 77 -3.03 2.23 -16.77
N ARG A 78 -1.79 2.74 -16.87
CA ARG A 78 -1.00 2.53 -18.09
C ARG A 78 -0.51 1.08 -18.16
N PRO A 79 -0.74 0.34 -19.25
CA PRO A 79 -0.28 -1.04 -19.38
C PRO A 79 1.22 -1.22 -19.11
N SER A 80 2.04 -0.26 -19.54
CA SER A 80 3.49 -0.27 -19.27
C SER A 80 3.81 -0.14 -17.77
N THR A 81 3.01 0.59 -17.00
CA THR A 81 3.18 0.69 -15.55
C THR A 81 2.82 -0.62 -14.88
N VAL A 82 1.68 -1.21 -15.26
CA VAL A 82 1.25 -2.51 -14.74
C VAL A 82 2.29 -3.58 -15.03
N ALA A 83 2.72 -3.70 -16.28
CA ALA A 83 3.74 -4.65 -16.70
C ALA A 83 5.06 -4.47 -15.95
N SER A 84 5.47 -3.22 -15.74
CA SER A 84 6.68 -2.89 -15.00
C SER A 84 6.61 -3.33 -13.53
N ILE A 85 5.46 -3.19 -12.86
CA ILE A 85 5.28 -3.65 -11.48
C ILE A 85 5.17 -5.18 -11.43
N ALA A 86 4.40 -5.77 -12.35
CA ALA A 86 4.24 -7.23 -12.44
C ALA A 86 5.56 -7.97 -12.72
N SER A 87 6.48 -7.35 -13.46
CA SER A 87 7.80 -7.94 -13.76
C SER A 87 8.70 -8.14 -12.54
N GLU A 88 8.36 -7.57 -11.37
CA GLU A 88 9.07 -7.87 -10.10
C GLU A 88 8.80 -9.29 -9.59
N GLY A 89 7.80 -9.97 -10.14
CA GLY A 89 7.45 -11.35 -9.77
C GLY A 89 6.97 -11.46 -8.33
N ALA A 90 6.30 -10.42 -7.82
CA ALA A 90 5.73 -10.44 -6.49
C ALA A 90 4.45 -11.26 -6.46
N SER A 91 4.24 -11.96 -5.36
CA SER A 91 3.05 -12.80 -5.15
C SER A 91 1.91 -12.04 -4.48
N VAL A 92 2.20 -10.98 -3.74
CA VAL A 92 1.21 -10.24 -2.96
C VAL A 92 1.45 -8.73 -3.07
N GLY A 93 0.36 -7.96 -3.14
CA GLY A 93 0.36 -6.52 -2.97
C GLY A 93 -0.02 -6.15 -1.53
N ILE A 94 0.66 -5.19 -0.92
CA ILE A 94 0.32 -4.65 0.40
C ILE A 94 0.06 -3.16 0.26
N VAL A 95 -1.16 -2.73 0.57
CA VAL A 95 -1.66 -1.38 0.33
C VAL A 95 -1.90 -0.69 1.66
N VAL A 96 -1.27 0.45 1.89
CA VAL A 96 -1.44 1.25 3.10
C VAL A 96 -1.50 2.72 2.74
N ALA A 97 -2.66 3.31 2.78
CA ALA A 97 -2.87 4.73 2.49
C ALA A 97 -2.12 5.21 1.22
N TYR A 98 -2.18 4.45 0.15
CA TYR A 98 -1.51 4.81 -1.11
C TYR A 98 -2.11 6.07 -1.75
N GLY A 99 -3.41 6.30 -1.54
CA GLY A 99 -4.13 7.49 -2.02
C GLY A 99 -4.52 7.42 -3.50
N ARG A 100 -4.52 6.24 -4.10
CA ARG A 100 -5.07 5.97 -5.45
C ARG A 100 -5.67 4.58 -5.51
N ILE A 101 -6.68 4.42 -6.35
CA ILE A 101 -7.28 3.11 -6.62
C ILE A 101 -6.33 2.30 -7.51
N LEU A 102 -6.07 1.06 -7.13
CA LEU A 102 -5.33 0.10 -7.95
C LEU A 102 -6.28 -0.43 -9.04
N PRO A 103 -5.88 -0.38 -10.31
CA PRO A 103 -6.70 -0.94 -11.39
C PRO A 103 -6.74 -2.47 -11.31
N ALA A 104 -7.80 -3.06 -11.89
CA ALA A 104 -8.01 -4.51 -11.90
C ALA A 104 -6.79 -5.28 -12.42
N ASP A 105 -6.26 -4.87 -13.56
CA ASP A 105 -5.09 -5.49 -14.18
C ASP A 105 -3.87 -5.55 -13.24
N LEU A 106 -3.73 -4.57 -12.36
CA LEU A 106 -2.65 -4.55 -11.37
C LEU A 106 -2.95 -5.46 -10.19
N LEU A 107 -4.20 -5.55 -9.75
CA LEU A 107 -4.60 -6.49 -8.70
C LEU A 107 -4.44 -7.93 -9.16
N ASP A 108 -4.81 -8.23 -10.39
CA ASP A 108 -4.68 -9.56 -11.02
C ASP A 108 -3.23 -10.00 -11.22
N ALA A 109 -2.28 -9.04 -11.19
CA ALA A 109 -0.85 -9.35 -11.28
C ALA A 109 -0.29 -10.03 -10.01
N PHE A 110 -1.04 -10.06 -8.91
CA PHE A 110 -0.62 -10.66 -7.65
C PHE A 110 -1.37 -11.98 -7.38
N PRO A 111 -0.75 -13.16 -7.58
CA PRO A 111 -1.42 -14.45 -7.40
C PRO A 111 -2.04 -14.67 -6.02
N LEU A 112 -1.49 -14.09 -4.98
CA LEU A 112 -2.03 -14.12 -3.62
C LEU A 112 -2.94 -12.91 -3.32
N GLY A 113 -3.24 -12.07 -4.32
CA GLY A 113 -4.07 -10.89 -4.17
C GLY A 113 -3.37 -9.70 -3.50
N CYS A 114 -4.18 -8.73 -3.09
CA CYS A 114 -3.72 -7.53 -2.38
C CYS A 114 -4.38 -7.41 -1.01
N LEU A 115 -3.58 -7.10 0.01
CA LEU A 115 -4.03 -6.77 1.35
C LEU A 115 -4.04 -5.26 1.55
N ASN A 116 -5.13 -4.70 2.06
CA ASN A 116 -5.21 -3.31 2.46
C ASN A 116 -5.21 -3.18 3.99
N VAL A 117 -4.30 -2.38 4.51
CA VAL A 117 -4.28 -1.97 5.91
C VAL A 117 -5.08 -0.68 6.04
N HIS A 118 -6.30 -0.80 6.55
CA HIS A 118 -7.27 0.27 6.65
C HIS A 118 -7.29 0.87 8.05
N GLY A 119 -7.21 2.20 8.15
CA GLY A 119 -7.07 2.93 9.42
C GLY A 119 -8.38 3.10 10.19
N SER A 120 -9.21 2.07 10.26
CA SER A 120 -10.40 2.01 11.13
C SER A 120 -10.74 0.58 11.51
N VAL A 121 -11.58 0.43 12.54
CA VAL A 121 -12.24 -0.83 12.85
C VAL A 121 -13.47 -0.96 11.96
N LEU A 122 -13.31 -1.69 10.85
CA LEU A 122 -14.40 -1.90 9.90
C LEU A 122 -15.57 -2.68 10.56
N PRO A 123 -16.81 -2.43 10.14
CA PRO A 123 -17.26 -1.64 8.96
C PRO A 123 -17.36 -0.13 9.18
N ARG A 124 -16.96 0.39 10.33
CA ARG A 124 -17.00 1.82 10.62
C ARG A 124 -15.89 2.56 9.85
N TRP A 125 -16.22 3.73 9.34
CA TRP A 125 -15.30 4.62 8.63
C TRP A 125 -14.67 3.97 7.37
N ARG A 126 -15.52 3.43 6.50
CA ARG A 126 -15.14 3.05 5.14
C ARG A 126 -14.69 4.27 4.34
N GLY A 127 -13.98 4.05 3.24
CA GLY A 127 -13.54 5.11 2.33
C GLY A 127 -12.12 5.60 2.59
N ALA A 128 -11.78 6.74 1.99
CA ALA A 128 -10.38 7.17 1.85
C ALA A 128 -9.79 7.90 3.07
N TRP A 129 -10.63 8.28 4.05
CA TRP A 129 -10.19 9.15 5.16
C TRP A 129 -10.67 8.65 6.54
N PRO A 130 -10.43 7.38 6.90
CA PRO A 130 -10.99 6.76 8.10
C PRO A 130 -10.52 7.41 9.40
N ILE A 131 -9.23 7.72 9.50
CA ILE A 131 -8.64 8.32 10.72
C ILE A 131 -9.26 9.70 10.99
N GLY A 132 -9.32 10.55 9.97
CA GLY A 132 -9.90 11.87 10.12
C GLY A 132 -11.41 11.82 10.39
N ALA A 133 -12.12 10.84 9.84
CA ALA A 133 -13.53 10.62 10.12
C ALA A 133 -13.77 10.25 11.59
N ALA A 134 -12.97 9.35 12.16
CA ALA A 134 -13.02 8.98 13.57
C ALA A 134 -12.77 10.18 14.49
N ILE A 135 -11.73 10.98 14.18
CA ILE A 135 -11.40 12.18 14.95
C ILE A 135 -12.56 13.20 14.91
N ARG A 136 -13.11 13.47 13.72
CA ARG A 136 -14.23 14.41 13.58
C ARG A 136 -15.50 13.95 14.29
N ALA A 137 -15.72 12.66 14.38
CA ALA A 137 -16.85 12.09 15.09
C ALA A 137 -16.66 12.07 16.61
N GLY A 138 -15.47 12.39 17.12
CA GLY A 138 -15.15 12.34 18.54
C GLY A 138 -15.01 10.91 19.07
N ASP A 139 -14.66 9.94 18.21
CA ASP A 139 -14.47 8.56 18.64
C ASP A 139 -13.35 8.48 19.68
N ALA A 140 -13.64 7.90 20.83
CA ALA A 140 -12.66 7.71 21.91
C ALA A 140 -11.61 6.65 21.54
N GLN A 141 -11.94 5.75 20.64
CA GLN A 141 -11.08 4.66 20.18
C GLN A 141 -11.29 4.42 18.69
N THR A 142 -10.22 4.09 18.00
CA THR A 142 -10.23 3.56 16.64
C THR A 142 -9.18 2.45 16.55
N GLY A 143 -8.97 1.89 15.38
CA GLY A 143 -8.02 0.81 15.18
C GLY A 143 -7.65 0.64 13.72
N VAL A 144 -7.17 -0.54 13.40
CA VAL A 144 -6.75 -0.92 12.05
C VAL A 144 -7.40 -2.25 11.68
N SER A 145 -7.90 -2.35 10.47
CA SER A 145 -8.39 -3.60 9.88
C SER A 145 -7.54 -3.98 8.68
N THR A 146 -7.24 -5.25 8.54
CA THR A 146 -6.61 -5.79 7.33
C THR A 146 -7.66 -6.52 6.52
N VAL A 147 -7.81 -6.13 5.25
CA VAL A 147 -8.82 -6.70 4.35
C VAL A 147 -8.21 -7.02 3.00
N TRP A 148 -8.73 -8.05 2.34
CA TRP A 148 -8.41 -8.30 0.95
C TRP A 148 -9.02 -7.22 0.06
N VAL A 149 -8.25 -6.75 -0.91
CA VAL A 149 -8.75 -5.82 -1.94
C VAL A 149 -9.37 -6.65 -3.04
N GLU A 150 -10.68 -6.52 -3.19
CA GLU A 150 -11.42 -7.13 -4.30
C GLU A 150 -11.85 -6.04 -5.28
N VAL A 151 -11.87 -6.39 -6.57
CA VAL A 151 -12.49 -5.54 -7.58
C VAL A 151 -13.99 -5.76 -7.50
N THR A 152 -14.67 -5.05 -6.62
CA THR A 152 -16.13 -5.00 -6.69
C THR A 152 -16.52 -4.06 -7.84
N PHE A 153 -17.09 -4.62 -8.89
CA PHE A 153 -17.79 -3.88 -9.92
C PHE A 153 -19.14 -3.36 -9.40
N SER A 154 -19.13 -2.58 -8.34
CA SER A 154 -20.26 -1.69 -8.09
C SER A 154 -20.00 -0.43 -8.92
N GLY A 155 -20.74 -0.27 -10.00
CA GLY A 155 -20.53 0.84 -10.95
C GLY A 155 -20.93 2.22 -10.44
N ASP A 156 -21.03 2.43 -9.14
CA ASP A 156 -21.37 3.72 -8.55
C ASP A 156 -20.18 4.34 -7.81
N PRO A 157 -19.56 5.41 -8.41
CA PRO A 157 -18.49 6.18 -7.75
C PRO A 157 -18.89 6.79 -6.40
N LYS A 158 -20.19 6.87 -6.09
CA LYS A 158 -20.71 7.47 -4.85
C LYS A 158 -20.53 6.57 -3.61
N GLU A 159 -20.29 5.26 -3.78
CA GLU A 159 -20.03 4.38 -2.65
C GLU A 159 -18.65 4.60 -1.99
N PHE A 160 -17.75 5.33 -2.62
CA PHE A 160 -16.39 5.55 -2.12
C PHE A 160 -16.18 6.92 -1.45
N GLY A 161 -17.21 7.74 -1.28
CA GLY A 161 -17.14 8.97 -0.49
C GLY A 161 -16.12 10.01 -0.99
N TRP A 162 -15.98 10.17 -2.32
CA TRP A 162 -15.18 11.24 -2.95
C TRP A 162 -16.01 12.52 -3.08
#